data_3130a9d1bf4caadb11f16deed9551cef
#
_entry.id   3130a9d1bf4caadb11f16deed9551cef
#
_cell.length_a   1.000
_cell.length_b   1.000
_cell.length_c   1.000
_cell.angle_alpha   90.00
_cell.angle_beta   90.00
_cell.angle_gamma   90.00
#
_symmetry.space_group_name_H-M   'P 1'
#
loop_
_entity.id
_entity.type
_entity.pdbx_description
1 polymer ?
#
loop_
_entity_poly.entity_id
_entity_poly.type
_entity_poly.pdbx_seq_one_letter_code
_entity_poly.pdbx_strand_id
1 'polypeptide(L)'
;AIVRTAEALGINGALLHNCCDVYNPKALRASMGGMLRLPFMQSENLAEDIKKYKSQGFSVYAAVPDASAQDITKIEFHGSDICVIGNEGNGVSGEVLAECAPLTINMLGRAESLNASVAGTIVMWEMLR
;
A
#
# COMPACT_ATOMS: atom_id res chain seq x y z
N ALA A 1 -3.82 -9.39 7.62
CA ALA A 1 -4.46 -8.23 8.28
C ALA A 1 -4.76 -7.09 7.31
N ILE A 2 -3.80 -6.70 6.47
CA ILE A 2 -4.02 -5.64 5.48
C ILE A 2 -5.14 -6.00 4.49
N VAL A 3 -5.16 -7.22 3.98
CA VAL A 3 -6.16 -7.65 3.00
C VAL A 3 -7.56 -7.60 3.59
N ARG A 4 -7.72 -8.06 4.83
CA ARG A 4 -9.01 -7.99 5.51
C ARG A 4 -9.49 -6.54 5.64
N THR A 5 -8.59 -5.64 6.04
CA THR A 5 -8.91 -4.22 6.19
C THR A 5 -9.23 -3.58 4.84
N ALA A 6 -8.46 -3.88 3.81
CA ALA A 6 -8.70 -3.36 2.47
C ALA A 6 -10.07 -3.75 1.95
N GLU A 7 -10.43 -5.01 2.09
CA GLU A 7 -11.75 -5.49 1.68
C GLU A 7 -12.86 -4.82 2.50
N ALA A 8 -12.69 -4.74 3.81
CA ALA A 8 -13.69 -4.13 4.69
C ALA A 8 -13.91 -2.66 4.40
N LEU A 9 -12.87 -1.93 4.02
CA LEU A 9 -12.96 -0.50 3.69
C LEU A 9 -13.39 -0.24 2.25
N GLY A 10 -13.48 -1.26 1.41
CA GLY A 10 -13.91 -1.10 0.03
C GLY A 10 -12.83 -0.65 -0.93
N ILE A 11 -11.58 -0.96 -0.66
CA ILE A 11 -10.48 -0.76 -1.61
C ILE A 11 -10.77 -1.58 -2.87
N ASN A 12 -10.51 -1.00 -4.04
CA ASN A 12 -10.90 -1.60 -5.32
C ASN A 12 -10.07 -2.81 -5.72
N GLY A 13 -8.83 -2.90 -5.27
CA GLY A 13 -7.98 -4.03 -5.61
C GLY A 13 -6.59 -3.90 -5.00
N ALA A 14 -5.79 -4.92 -5.19
CA ALA A 14 -4.43 -4.97 -4.68
C ALA A 14 -3.47 -5.57 -5.70
N LEU A 15 -2.25 -5.05 -5.73
CA LEU A 15 -1.11 -5.65 -6.43
C LEU A 15 -0.18 -6.25 -5.38
N LEU A 16 0.13 -7.52 -5.53
CA LEU A 16 0.98 -8.25 -4.60
C LEU A 16 2.32 -8.54 -5.27
N HIS A 17 3.40 -8.19 -4.61
CA HIS A 17 4.76 -8.40 -5.11
C HIS A 17 5.63 -8.96 -4.00
N ASN A 18 6.26 -10.11 -4.26
CA ASN A 18 7.08 -10.82 -3.27
C ASN A 18 6.35 -11.08 -1.95
N CYS A 19 5.04 -11.30 -2.04
CA CYS A 19 4.22 -11.65 -0.90
C CYS A 19 4.16 -13.18 -0.73
N CYS A 20 3.65 -13.63 0.43
CA CYS A 20 3.40 -15.05 0.62
C CYS A 20 2.35 -15.55 -0.38
N ASP A 21 2.28 -16.89 -0.55
CA ASP A 21 1.27 -17.50 -1.40
C ASP A 21 -0.12 -17.14 -0.86
N VAL A 22 -0.89 -16.41 -1.67
CA VAL A 22 -2.21 -15.91 -1.26
C VAL A 22 -3.23 -17.03 -1.04
N TYR A 23 -3.00 -18.19 -1.63
CA TYR A 23 -3.87 -19.36 -1.46
C TYR A 23 -3.39 -20.30 -0.36
N ASN A 24 -2.30 -19.97 0.33
CA ASN A 24 -1.87 -20.73 1.49
C ASN A 24 -2.96 -20.69 2.56
N PRO A 25 -3.36 -21.84 3.17
CA PRO A 25 -4.44 -21.85 4.14
C PRO A 25 -4.26 -20.89 5.31
N LYS A 26 -3.01 -20.68 5.76
CA LYS A 26 -2.72 -19.74 6.84
C LYS A 26 -2.99 -18.30 6.39
N ALA A 27 -2.59 -17.94 5.17
CA ALA A 27 -2.86 -16.61 4.61
C ALA A 27 -4.36 -16.37 4.43
N LEU A 28 -5.09 -17.34 3.93
CA LEU A 28 -6.55 -17.25 3.78
C LEU A 28 -7.24 -17.06 5.13
N ARG A 29 -6.83 -17.79 6.16
CA ARG A 29 -7.40 -17.62 7.50
C ARG A 29 -7.08 -16.26 8.08
N ALA A 30 -5.84 -15.78 7.91
CA ALA A 30 -5.44 -14.46 8.41
C ALA A 30 -6.24 -13.33 7.76
N SER A 31 -6.65 -13.49 6.52
CA SER A 31 -7.47 -12.51 5.80
C SER A 31 -8.96 -12.61 6.14
N MET A 32 -9.38 -13.66 6.83
CA MET A 32 -10.78 -13.95 7.14
C MET A 32 -11.67 -13.93 5.88
N GLY A 33 -11.15 -14.49 4.79
CA GLY A 33 -11.85 -14.55 3.51
C GLY A 33 -11.63 -13.35 2.60
N GLY A 34 -10.94 -12.31 3.05
CA GLY A 34 -10.67 -11.12 2.25
C GLY A 34 -9.92 -11.43 0.95
N MET A 35 -8.99 -12.40 0.98
CA MET A 35 -8.27 -12.86 -0.22
C MET A 35 -9.18 -13.38 -1.31
N LEU A 36 -10.37 -13.86 -0.95
CA LEU A 36 -11.35 -14.40 -1.91
C LEU A 36 -12.31 -13.33 -2.43
N ARG A 37 -12.43 -12.19 -1.73
CA ARG A 37 -13.37 -11.12 -2.08
C ARG A 37 -12.70 -9.89 -2.68
N LEU A 38 -11.45 -9.62 -2.32
CA LEU A 38 -10.71 -8.46 -2.84
C LEU A 38 -10.07 -8.84 -4.17
N PRO A 39 -10.36 -8.12 -5.27
CA PRO A 39 -9.63 -8.34 -6.52
C PRO A 39 -8.13 -8.10 -6.33
N PHE A 40 -7.30 -9.02 -6.77
CA PHE A 40 -5.86 -8.86 -6.66
C PHE A 40 -5.15 -9.43 -7.89
N MET A 41 -3.95 -8.93 -8.15
CA MET A 41 -3.02 -9.45 -9.14
C MET A 41 -1.66 -9.63 -8.48
N GLN A 42 -0.95 -10.67 -8.89
CA GLN A 42 0.45 -10.81 -8.51
C GLN A 42 1.32 -10.09 -9.54
N SER A 43 2.23 -9.26 -9.07
CA SER A 43 3.14 -8.50 -9.92
C SER A 43 4.53 -9.10 -9.85
N GLU A 44 5.10 -9.43 -11.00
CA GLU A 44 6.48 -9.91 -11.09
C GLU A 44 7.46 -8.74 -11.14
N ASN A 45 7.04 -7.61 -11.71
CA ASN A 45 7.82 -6.38 -11.76
C ASN A 45 6.94 -5.20 -11.39
N LEU A 46 6.98 -4.83 -10.12
CA LEU A 46 6.10 -3.81 -9.59
C LEU A 46 6.39 -2.43 -10.20
N ALA A 47 7.66 -2.09 -10.41
CA ALA A 47 8.01 -0.80 -11.00
C ALA A 47 7.42 -0.65 -12.41
N GLU A 48 7.47 -1.70 -13.22
CA GLU A 48 6.89 -1.68 -14.56
C GLU A 48 5.36 -1.58 -14.52
N ASP A 49 4.72 -2.29 -13.62
CA ASP A 49 3.26 -2.21 -13.47
C ASP A 49 2.84 -0.81 -13.01
N ILE A 50 3.60 -0.19 -12.10
CA ILE A 50 3.34 1.18 -11.67
C ILE A 50 3.43 2.15 -12.84
N LYS A 51 4.43 2.00 -13.71
CA LYS A 51 4.55 2.84 -14.91
C LYS A 51 3.31 2.74 -15.79
N LYS A 52 2.78 1.54 -15.96
CA LYS A 52 1.54 1.33 -16.72
C LYS A 52 0.36 2.07 -16.12
N TYR A 53 0.17 1.97 -14.80
CA TYR A 53 -0.92 2.67 -14.13
C TYR A 53 -0.76 4.18 -14.23
N LYS A 54 0.46 4.70 -14.08
CA LYS A 54 0.72 6.13 -14.25
C LYS A 54 0.36 6.60 -15.65
N SER A 55 0.65 5.80 -16.67
CA SER A 55 0.31 6.14 -18.06
C SER A 55 -1.21 6.18 -18.27
N GLN A 56 -1.98 5.55 -17.41
CA GLN A 56 -3.44 5.53 -17.44
C GLN A 56 -4.07 6.62 -16.57
N GLY A 57 -3.26 7.49 -15.99
CA GLY A 57 -3.75 8.62 -15.19
C GLY A 57 -3.76 8.38 -13.68
N PHE A 58 -3.25 7.26 -13.20
CA PHE A 58 -3.16 7.01 -11.76
C PHE A 58 -2.06 7.84 -11.13
N SER A 59 -2.32 8.36 -9.93
CA SER A 59 -1.30 8.90 -9.05
C SER A 59 -0.79 7.79 -8.15
N VAL A 60 0.53 7.64 -8.05
CA VAL A 60 1.12 6.54 -7.29
C VAL A 60 2.02 7.10 -6.21
N TYR A 61 1.75 6.69 -4.98
CA TYR A 61 2.47 7.11 -3.79
C TYR A 61 3.17 5.92 -3.15
N ALA A 62 4.20 6.18 -2.37
CA ALA A 62 4.83 5.18 -1.52
C ALA A 62 4.88 5.72 -0.09
N ALA A 63 4.42 4.93 0.86
CA ALA A 63 4.47 5.29 2.26
C ALA A 63 5.89 5.03 2.79
N VAL A 64 6.53 6.06 3.31
CA VAL A 64 7.91 6.00 3.80
C VAL A 64 8.03 6.68 5.16
N PRO A 65 8.93 6.20 6.04
CA PRO A 65 9.14 6.80 7.36
C PRO A 65 10.13 8.00 7.28
N ASP A 66 9.87 8.92 6.38
CA ASP A 66 10.74 10.06 6.12
C ASP A 66 9.98 11.35 6.38
N ALA A 67 10.40 12.10 7.38
CA ALA A 67 9.74 13.34 7.76
C ALA A 67 9.78 14.42 6.66
N SER A 68 10.67 14.29 5.68
CA SER A 68 10.73 15.22 4.54
C SER A 68 9.70 14.88 3.46
N ALA A 69 9.08 13.71 3.52
CA ALA A 69 8.02 13.34 2.58
C ALA A 69 6.74 14.12 2.90
N GLN A 70 5.83 14.18 1.92
CA GLN A 70 4.58 14.90 2.10
C GLN A 70 3.70 14.22 3.15
N ASP A 71 3.18 15.01 4.08
CA ASP A 71 2.24 14.52 5.10
C ASP A 71 0.96 14.01 4.40
N ILE A 72 0.55 12.80 4.71
CA ILE A 72 -0.62 12.18 4.08
C ILE A 72 -1.90 13.02 4.26
N THR A 73 -2.01 13.74 5.37
CA THR A 73 -3.19 14.57 5.63
C THR A 73 -3.29 15.78 4.71
N LYS A 74 -2.21 16.10 4.00
CA LYS A 74 -2.15 17.24 3.07
C LYS A 74 -2.34 16.85 1.63
N ILE A 75 -2.51 15.56 1.35
CA ILE A 75 -2.70 15.05 -0.01
C ILE A 75 -4.19 15.01 -0.31
N GLU A 76 -4.56 15.51 -1.49
CA GLU A 76 -5.91 15.35 -2.02
C GLU A 76 -5.94 14.14 -2.94
N PHE A 77 -6.57 13.07 -2.49
CA PHE A 77 -6.75 11.87 -3.30
C PHE A 77 -7.97 12.06 -4.20
N HIS A 78 -7.92 11.49 -5.40
CA HIS A 78 -8.96 11.74 -6.42
C HIS A 78 -9.67 10.48 -6.91
N GLY A 79 -9.39 9.34 -6.31
CA GLY A 79 -10.06 8.07 -6.66
C GLY A 79 -9.27 7.18 -7.60
N SER A 80 -8.32 7.71 -8.36
CA SER A 80 -7.40 6.93 -9.19
C SER A 80 -6.01 7.00 -8.56
N ASP A 81 -5.90 6.49 -7.34
CA ASP A 81 -4.70 6.56 -6.54
C ASP A 81 -4.24 5.16 -6.14
N ILE A 82 -2.93 4.98 -6.11
CA ILE A 82 -2.30 3.74 -5.63
C ILE A 82 -1.30 4.14 -4.57
N CYS A 83 -1.27 3.39 -3.47
CA CYS A 83 -0.24 3.57 -2.46
C CYS A 83 0.52 2.26 -2.26
N VAL A 84 1.85 2.34 -2.35
CA VAL A 84 2.74 1.21 -2.11
C VAL A 84 3.08 1.16 -0.63
N ILE A 85 2.88 -0.02 -0.04
CA ILE A 85 3.27 -0.30 1.34
C ILE A 85 4.42 -1.30 1.30
N GLY A 86 5.57 -0.91 1.82
CA GLY A 86 6.75 -1.77 1.87
C GLY A 86 6.63 -2.81 2.98
N ASN A 87 7.51 -3.83 2.92
CA ASN A 87 7.58 -4.80 4.00
C ASN A 87 8.33 -4.20 5.20
N GLU A 88 8.20 -4.85 6.36
CA GLU A 88 8.72 -4.33 7.63
C GLU A 88 10.26 -4.34 7.69
N GLY A 89 10.92 -5.24 6.94
CA GLY A 89 12.37 -5.35 6.97
C GLY A 89 13.09 -4.41 6.03
N ASN A 90 12.60 -4.31 4.80
CA ASN A 90 13.32 -3.63 3.71
C ASN A 90 12.63 -2.38 3.19
N GLY A 91 11.38 -2.14 3.59
CA GLY A 91 10.60 -1.02 3.06
C GLY A 91 10.31 -1.16 1.57
N VAL A 92 10.18 -0.04 0.89
CA VAL A 92 9.92 0.02 -0.55
C VAL A 92 11.26 0.00 -1.29
N SER A 93 11.40 -0.83 -2.32
CA SER A 93 12.64 -0.89 -3.09
C SER A 93 12.92 0.44 -3.81
N GLY A 94 14.20 0.69 -4.09
CA GLY A 94 14.60 1.92 -4.78
C GLY A 94 14.00 2.06 -6.17
N GLU A 95 13.87 0.97 -6.92
CA GLU A 95 13.26 0.99 -8.24
C GLU A 95 11.79 1.40 -8.20
N VAL A 96 11.05 0.85 -7.23
CA VAL A 96 9.64 1.19 -7.04
C VAL A 96 9.51 2.61 -6.53
N LEU A 97 10.32 3.00 -5.55
CA LEU A 97 10.28 4.33 -4.96
C LEU A 97 10.53 5.43 -5.99
N ALA A 98 11.40 5.16 -6.98
CA ALA A 98 11.70 6.11 -8.04
C ALA A 98 10.47 6.42 -8.90
N GLU A 99 9.48 5.55 -8.95
CA GLU A 99 8.24 5.73 -9.70
C GLU A 99 7.10 6.32 -8.87
N CYS A 100 7.32 6.58 -7.59
CA CYS A 100 6.27 7.00 -6.66
C CYS A 100 6.56 8.36 -6.07
N ALA A 101 5.49 9.06 -5.68
CA ALA A 101 5.62 10.23 -4.83
C ALA A 101 5.66 9.76 -3.36
N PRO A 102 6.66 10.12 -2.56
CA PRO A 102 6.71 9.69 -1.18
C PRO A 102 5.67 10.41 -0.33
N LEU A 103 4.99 9.67 0.52
CA LEU A 103 4.12 10.24 1.55
C LEU A 103 4.51 9.66 2.92
N THR A 104 4.16 10.36 3.96
CA THR A 104 4.46 9.91 5.31
C THR A 104 3.29 10.16 6.25
N ILE A 105 3.19 9.30 7.27
CA ILE A 105 2.32 9.52 8.41
C ILE A 105 3.19 10.22 9.45
N ASN A 106 2.83 11.45 9.82
CA ASN A 106 3.65 12.23 10.73
C ASN A 106 3.68 11.61 12.13
N MET A 107 4.89 11.28 12.59
CA MET A 107 5.11 10.68 13.90
C MET A 107 5.42 11.76 14.92
N LEU A 108 4.53 11.92 15.90
CA LEU A 108 4.73 12.89 16.97
C LEU A 108 5.50 12.29 18.15
N GLY A 109 5.61 10.98 18.20
CA GLY A 109 6.38 10.27 19.22
C GLY A 109 7.81 9.98 18.78
N ARG A 110 8.43 9.00 19.44
CA ARG A 110 9.82 8.61 19.18
C ARG A 110 9.97 7.39 18.28
N ALA A 111 8.87 6.75 17.90
CA ALA A 111 8.94 5.59 17.02
C ALA A 111 9.43 6.01 15.64
N GLU A 112 10.29 5.18 15.04
CA GLU A 112 10.82 5.46 13.71
C GLU A 112 9.81 5.14 12.61
N SER A 113 8.99 4.10 12.83
CA SER A 113 7.98 3.68 11.87
C SER A 113 6.84 2.95 12.57
N LEU A 114 5.74 2.77 11.86
CA LEU A 114 4.61 1.96 12.29
C LEU A 114 4.71 0.57 11.67
N ASN A 115 4.05 -0.39 12.31
CA ASN A 115 3.81 -1.70 11.70
C ASN A 115 3.14 -1.52 10.32
N ALA A 116 3.53 -2.32 9.34
CA ALA A 116 3.05 -2.17 7.96
C ALA A 116 1.54 -2.28 7.85
N SER A 117 0.89 -3.18 8.61
CA SER A 117 -0.57 -3.30 8.60
C SER A 117 -1.24 -2.07 9.18
N VAL A 118 -0.69 -1.50 10.22
CA VAL A 118 -1.22 -0.26 10.83
C VAL A 118 -1.04 0.91 9.88
N ALA A 119 0.14 1.07 9.32
CA ALA A 119 0.41 2.13 8.34
C ALA A 119 -0.52 1.99 7.13
N GLY A 120 -0.66 0.78 6.60
CA GLY A 120 -1.55 0.51 5.48
C GLY A 120 -3.00 0.85 5.78
N THR A 121 -3.46 0.56 6.99
CA THR A 121 -4.83 0.89 7.42
C THR A 121 -5.06 2.40 7.41
N ILE A 122 -4.12 3.17 7.97
CA ILE A 122 -4.22 4.63 7.99
C ILE A 122 -4.23 5.19 6.58
N VAL A 123 -3.34 4.69 5.72
CA VAL A 123 -3.26 5.12 4.32
C VAL A 123 -4.58 4.85 3.60
N MET A 124 -5.13 3.65 3.72
CA MET A 124 -6.39 3.29 3.07
C MET A 124 -7.55 4.16 3.55
N TRP A 125 -7.61 4.43 4.83
CA TRP A 125 -8.64 5.32 5.39
C TRP A 125 -8.55 6.72 4.79
N GLU A 126 -7.33 7.29 4.73
CA GLU A 126 -7.13 8.62 4.16
C GLU A 126 -7.44 8.68 2.66
N MET A 127 -7.10 7.62 1.92
CA MET A 127 -7.40 7.57 0.48
C MET A 127 -8.90 7.56 0.18
N LEU A 128 -9.70 7.05 1.09
CA LEU A 128 -11.15 6.89 0.91
C LEU A 128 -11.98 8.01 1.54
N ARG A 129 -11.35 8.80 2.39
CA ARG A 129 -12.02 9.86 3.17
C ARG A 129 -12.53 11.04 2.34
#